data_156e4f7b22a64eb160642a143a73a6d7
#
_entry.id   156e4f7b22a64eb160642a143a73a6d7
#
_cell.length_a   1.000
_cell.length_b   1.000
_cell.length_c   1.000
_cell.angle_alpha   90.00
_cell.angle_beta   90.00
_cell.angle_gamma   90.00
#
_symmetry.space_group_name_H-M   'P 1'
#
loop_
_entity.id
_entity.type
_entity.pdbx_description
1 polymer ?
#
loop_
_entity_poly.entity_id
_entity_poly.type
_entity_poly.pdbx_seq_one_letter_code
_entity_poly.pdbx_strand_id
1 'polypeptide(L)'
;MPRVNESDIEWSETMHGETAFRRKKLGSAAGAERLGASLYELPPGAASWPYHFHAGNEEAAYVLSGEGTLRTPDGEEAVRAGDFLSFPADPSGAHRLRNDGDEPLRYLAVSTMRDPDVTVYPDSEKVGVFAGAPPGGDGERVVSGYFKRDDVVDYWEDEP
;
A
#
# COMPACT_ATOMS: atom_id res chain seq x y z
N MET A 1 2.19 15.94 18.65
CA MET A 1 1.28 17.06 18.29
C MET A 1 0.21 16.51 17.35
N PRO A 2 -1.08 16.84 17.50
CA PRO A 2 -2.15 16.30 16.68
C PRO A 2 -2.22 16.90 15.26
N ARG A 3 -1.19 17.64 14.84
CA ARG A 3 -1.11 18.32 13.54
C ARG A 3 0.32 18.29 13.02
N VAL A 4 0.46 17.98 11.75
CA VAL A 4 1.69 18.12 10.99
C VAL A 4 1.38 18.79 9.65
N ASN A 5 2.31 19.55 9.10
CA ASN A 5 2.24 20.04 7.74
C ASN A 5 3.14 19.15 6.86
N GLU A 6 2.72 18.86 5.63
CA GLU A 6 3.53 18.05 4.72
C GLU A 6 4.91 18.66 4.43
N SER A 7 5.03 20.00 4.50
CA SER A 7 6.31 20.69 4.33
C SER A 7 7.34 20.36 5.42
N ASP A 8 6.87 19.91 6.59
CA ASP A 8 7.71 19.60 7.74
C ASP A 8 8.21 18.15 7.75
N ILE A 9 7.81 17.35 6.75
CA ILE A 9 8.17 15.93 6.62
C ILE A 9 9.07 15.73 5.41
N GLU A 10 10.20 15.07 5.61
CA GLU A 10 11.10 14.69 4.52
C GLU A 10 10.48 13.57 3.66
N TRP A 11 10.77 13.59 2.37
CA TRP A 11 10.41 12.53 1.46
C TRP A 11 11.29 11.30 1.69
N SER A 12 10.66 10.13 1.75
CA SER A 12 11.35 8.85 1.56
C SER A 12 11.13 8.36 0.14
N GLU A 13 12.15 7.76 -0.47
CA GLU A 13 12.11 7.28 -1.85
C GLU A 13 12.12 5.76 -1.89
N THR A 14 11.42 5.19 -2.85
CA THR A 14 11.42 3.76 -3.18
C THR A 14 11.59 3.60 -4.67
N MET A 15 12.54 2.76 -5.09
CA MET A 15 12.80 2.43 -6.49
C MET A 15 13.12 0.94 -6.64
N HIS A 16 12.33 0.24 -7.46
CA HIS A 16 12.58 -1.15 -7.84
C HIS A 16 11.80 -1.50 -9.11
N GLY A 17 12.49 -1.69 -10.21
CA GLY A 17 11.85 -1.95 -11.51
C GLY A 17 10.92 -0.81 -11.90
N GLU A 18 9.65 -1.12 -12.17
CA GLU A 18 8.61 -0.13 -12.50
C GLU A 18 8.12 0.65 -11.27
N THR A 19 8.35 0.11 -10.07
CA THR A 19 7.94 0.76 -8.83
C THR A 19 8.90 1.91 -8.52
N ALA A 20 8.39 3.14 -8.62
CA ALA A 20 9.14 4.32 -8.23
C ALA A 20 8.18 5.37 -7.66
N PHE A 21 8.43 5.81 -6.46
CA PHE A 21 7.66 6.86 -5.80
C PHE A 21 8.43 7.47 -4.64
N ARG A 22 7.99 8.65 -4.23
CA ARG A 22 8.35 9.23 -2.96
C ARG A 22 7.14 9.33 -2.03
N ARG A 23 7.37 9.22 -0.73
CA ARG A 23 6.31 9.12 0.26
C ARG A 23 6.62 9.95 1.51
N LYS A 24 5.58 10.55 2.08
CA LYS A 24 5.58 11.16 3.42
C LYS A 24 4.57 10.46 4.32
N LYS A 25 4.99 9.93 5.46
CA LYS A 25 4.10 9.27 6.43
C LYS A 25 3.43 10.33 7.32
N LEU A 26 2.29 10.84 6.88
CA LEU A 26 1.57 11.90 7.59
C LEU A 26 0.94 11.41 8.89
N GLY A 27 0.32 10.22 8.87
CA GLY A 27 -0.35 9.65 10.03
C GLY A 27 0.62 9.44 11.19
N SER A 28 1.73 8.76 10.93
CA SER A 28 2.80 8.51 11.91
C SER A 28 3.36 9.80 12.48
N ALA A 29 3.68 10.77 11.62
CA ALA A 29 4.20 12.07 12.04
C ALA A 29 3.22 12.89 12.91
N ALA A 30 1.90 12.69 12.69
CA ALA A 30 0.85 13.31 13.50
C ALA A 30 0.47 12.51 14.75
N GLY A 31 1.05 11.32 14.97
CA GLY A 31 0.76 10.44 16.11
C GLY A 31 -0.52 9.61 15.96
N ALA A 32 -0.95 9.31 14.74
CA ALA A 32 -2.06 8.39 14.51
C ALA A 32 -1.62 6.94 14.81
N GLU A 33 -2.47 6.18 15.51
CA GLU A 33 -2.18 4.81 15.94
C GLU A 33 -2.95 3.76 15.12
N ARG A 34 -4.20 4.07 14.75
CA ARG A 34 -5.13 3.13 14.10
C ARG A 34 -5.50 3.52 12.67
N LEU A 35 -4.93 4.61 12.18
CA LEU A 35 -5.13 5.12 10.84
C LEU A 35 -3.77 5.41 10.21
N GLY A 36 -3.46 4.71 9.14
CA GLY A 36 -2.36 5.05 8.26
C GLY A 36 -2.77 6.20 7.33
N ALA A 37 -1.90 7.17 7.15
CA ALA A 37 -2.08 8.21 6.15
C ALA A 37 -0.71 8.56 5.55
N SER A 38 -0.59 8.47 4.25
CA SER A 38 0.66 8.78 3.54
C SER A 38 0.39 9.55 2.26
N LEU A 39 1.18 10.59 2.04
CA LEU A 39 1.21 11.28 0.77
C LEU A 39 2.20 10.57 -0.15
N TYR A 40 1.74 10.20 -1.33
CA TYR A 40 2.56 9.60 -2.39
C TYR A 40 2.70 10.53 -3.57
N GLU A 41 3.83 10.43 -4.23
CA GLU A 41 4.07 11.06 -5.51
C GLU A 41 4.81 10.08 -6.43
N LEU A 42 4.17 9.75 -7.55
CA LEU A 42 4.72 8.90 -8.60
C LEU A 42 5.20 9.80 -9.75
N PRO A 43 6.46 9.73 -10.16
CA PRO A 43 6.92 10.42 -11.37
C PRO A 43 6.29 9.80 -12.63
N PRO A 44 6.30 10.50 -13.77
CA PRO A 44 5.84 9.96 -15.06
C PRO A 44 6.48 8.61 -15.39
N GLY A 45 5.66 7.67 -15.87
CA GLY A 45 6.07 6.31 -16.23
C GLY A 45 6.25 5.33 -15.07
N ALA A 46 6.09 5.78 -13.82
CA ALA A 46 6.27 4.94 -12.64
C ALA A 46 4.96 4.31 -12.15
N ALA A 47 5.10 3.24 -11.39
CA ALA A 47 3.99 2.58 -10.70
C ALA A 47 4.17 2.61 -9.17
N SER A 48 3.05 2.46 -8.46
CA SER A 48 3.01 2.28 -7.01
C SER A 48 3.57 0.91 -6.60
N TRP A 49 3.28 0.48 -5.38
CA TRP A 49 3.58 -0.88 -4.92
C TRP A 49 3.07 -1.93 -5.91
N PRO A 50 3.68 -3.14 -5.95
CA PRO A 50 3.18 -4.23 -6.78
C PRO A 50 1.69 -4.48 -6.57
N TYR A 51 1.00 -4.99 -7.60
CA TYR A 51 -0.41 -5.34 -7.54
C TYR A 51 -0.70 -6.25 -6.34
N HIS A 52 -1.54 -5.80 -5.42
CA HIS A 52 -1.78 -6.47 -4.14
C HIS A 52 -3.12 -6.09 -3.52
N PHE A 53 -3.54 -6.90 -2.53
CA PHE A 53 -4.60 -6.55 -1.60
C PHE A 53 -4.20 -6.93 -0.17
N HIS A 54 -4.85 -6.31 0.78
CA HIS A 54 -4.74 -6.65 2.21
C HIS A 54 -5.94 -7.48 2.65
N ALA A 55 -5.72 -8.51 3.46
CA ALA A 55 -6.79 -9.31 4.04
C ALA A 55 -7.25 -8.79 5.41
N GLY A 56 -6.44 -7.97 6.07
CA GLY A 56 -6.72 -7.40 7.39
C GLY A 56 -7.04 -5.91 7.37
N ASN A 57 -6.60 -5.19 6.35
CA ASN A 57 -6.70 -3.73 6.29
C ASN A 57 -7.47 -3.25 5.06
N GLU A 58 -8.42 -2.35 5.29
CA GLU A 58 -9.06 -1.59 4.23
C GLU A 58 -8.22 -0.37 3.91
N GLU A 59 -8.06 -0.09 2.62
CA GLU A 59 -7.32 1.06 2.13
C GLU A 59 -8.20 1.95 1.25
N ALA A 60 -7.79 3.20 1.11
CA ALA A 60 -8.36 4.13 0.17
C ALA A 60 -7.31 5.12 -0.32
N ALA A 61 -7.56 5.73 -1.46
CA ALA A 61 -6.72 6.82 -1.95
C ALA A 61 -7.59 7.97 -2.48
N TYR A 62 -7.11 9.18 -2.29
CA TYR A 62 -7.69 10.38 -2.90
C TYR A 62 -6.65 11.05 -3.78
N VAL A 63 -6.95 11.14 -5.07
CA VAL A 63 -6.05 11.74 -6.04
C VAL A 63 -6.07 13.26 -5.89
N LEU A 64 -4.92 13.84 -5.57
CA LEU A 64 -4.74 15.27 -5.32
C LEU A 64 -4.41 16.04 -6.60
N SER A 65 -3.54 15.48 -7.44
CA SER A 65 -3.13 16.08 -8.71
C SER A 65 -2.54 15.03 -9.65
N GLY A 66 -2.52 15.36 -10.94
CA GLY A 66 -2.07 14.44 -11.98
C GLY A 66 -3.17 13.50 -12.44
N GLU A 67 -2.79 12.57 -13.30
CA GLU A 67 -3.64 11.51 -13.84
C GLU A 67 -2.84 10.22 -13.99
N GLY A 68 -3.52 9.11 -14.18
CA GLY A 68 -2.87 7.81 -14.33
C GLY A 68 -3.88 6.69 -14.54
N THR A 69 -3.43 5.48 -14.32
CA THR A 69 -4.25 4.26 -14.45
C THR A 69 -4.29 3.50 -13.13
N LEU A 70 -5.49 3.13 -12.71
CA LEU A 70 -5.74 2.19 -11.63
C LEU A 70 -6.01 0.80 -12.23
N ARG A 71 -5.22 -0.20 -11.84
CA ARG A 71 -5.50 -1.61 -12.10
C ARG A 71 -6.26 -2.21 -10.92
N THR A 72 -7.36 -2.90 -11.20
CA THR A 72 -8.21 -3.64 -10.26
C THR A 72 -8.44 -5.06 -10.78
N PRO A 73 -9.15 -5.95 -10.05
CA PRO A 73 -9.57 -7.26 -10.58
C PRO A 73 -10.49 -7.16 -11.81
N ASP A 74 -11.25 -6.06 -11.92
CA ASP A 74 -12.18 -5.83 -13.03
C ASP A 74 -11.51 -5.23 -14.29
N GLY A 75 -10.22 -4.88 -14.20
CA GLY A 75 -9.45 -4.33 -15.30
C GLY A 75 -8.72 -3.03 -14.93
N GLU A 76 -8.45 -2.24 -15.95
CA GLU A 76 -7.77 -0.95 -15.81
C GLU A 76 -8.74 0.20 -16.09
N GLU A 77 -8.65 1.26 -15.31
CA GLU A 77 -9.44 2.47 -15.46
C GLU A 77 -8.59 3.72 -15.24
N ALA A 78 -8.92 4.78 -15.97
CA ALA A 78 -8.23 6.06 -15.81
C ALA A 78 -8.65 6.74 -14.51
N VAL A 79 -7.67 7.32 -13.80
CA VAL A 79 -7.88 8.11 -12.58
C VAL A 79 -7.28 9.49 -12.74
N ARG A 80 -7.88 10.48 -12.08
CA ARG A 80 -7.47 11.88 -12.13
C ARG A 80 -7.73 12.61 -10.82
N ALA A 81 -7.21 13.82 -10.72
CA ALA A 81 -7.44 14.69 -9.57
C ALA A 81 -8.93 14.78 -9.20
N GLY A 82 -9.25 14.57 -7.93
CA GLY A 82 -10.60 14.55 -7.36
C GLY A 82 -11.22 13.16 -7.20
N ASP A 83 -10.61 12.11 -7.78
CA ASP A 83 -11.12 10.75 -7.64
C ASP A 83 -10.82 10.19 -6.24
N PHE A 84 -11.82 9.49 -5.68
CA PHE A 84 -11.69 8.71 -4.46
C PHE A 84 -11.74 7.22 -4.82
N LEU A 85 -10.70 6.50 -4.41
CA LEU A 85 -10.50 5.09 -4.68
C LEU A 85 -10.66 4.31 -3.38
N SER A 86 -11.39 3.19 -3.39
CA SER A 86 -11.61 2.35 -2.21
C SER A 86 -11.16 0.92 -2.48
N PHE A 87 -10.42 0.35 -1.53
CA PHE A 87 -9.82 -0.97 -1.62
C PHE A 87 -10.22 -1.79 -0.39
N PRO A 88 -11.32 -2.58 -0.49
CA PRO A 88 -11.77 -3.47 0.58
C PRO A 88 -10.68 -4.45 1.04
N ALA A 89 -10.79 -4.93 2.28
CA ALA A 89 -9.86 -5.89 2.88
C ALA A 89 -10.15 -7.33 2.40
N ASP A 90 -10.21 -7.53 1.09
CA ASP A 90 -10.46 -8.80 0.42
C ASP A 90 -9.92 -8.78 -1.02
N PRO A 91 -10.02 -9.87 -1.81
CA PRO A 91 -9.51 -9.91 -3.17
C PRO A 91 -10.08 -8.84 -4.12
N SER A 92 -11.28 -8.31 -3.87
CA SER A 92 -11.87 -7.24 -4.69
C SER A 92 -11.13 -5.90 -4.53
N GLY A 93 -10.42 -5.73 -3.41
CA GLY A 93 -9.59 -4.55 -3.14
C GLY A 93 -8.19 -4.61 -3.75
N ALA A 94 -7.88 -5.61 -4.58
CA ALA A 94 -6.58 -5.69 -5.23
C ALA A 94 -6.36 -4.50 -6.18
N HIS A 95 -5.22 -3.84 -6.03
CA HIS A 95 -4.98 -2.60 -6.75
C HIS A 95 -3.50 -2.33 -7.05
N ARG A 96 -3.27 -1.52 -8.08
CA ARG A 96 -2.00 -0.88 -8.40
C ARG A 96 -2.25 0.42 -9.17
N LEU A 97 -1.62 1.50 -8.77
CA LEU A 97 -1.62 2.75 -9.50
C LEU A 97 -0.39 2.86 -10.40
N ARG A 98 -0.56 3.41 -11.61
CA ARG A 98 0.51 3.75 -12.55
C ARG A 98 0.31 5.19 -13.03
N ASN A 99 1.39 5.93 -13.11
CA ASN A 99 1.39 7.26 -13.69
C ASN A 99 1.71 7.18 -15.20
N ASP A 100 0.69 7.28 -16.02
CA ASP A 100 0.81 7.31 -17.48
C ASP A 100 0.78 8.73 -18.04
N GLY A 101 0.64 9.74 -17.18
CA GLY A 101 0.66 11.15 -17.53
C GLY A 101 2.08 11.71 -17.63
N ASP A 102 2.16 12.97 -18.03
CA ASP A 102 3.42 13.72 -18.18
C ASP A 102 3.83 14.47 -16.89
N GLU A 103 2.92 14.58 -15.93
CA GLU A 103 3.11 15.28 -14.65
C GLU A 103 3.08 14.28 -13.49
N PRO A 104 3.67 14.61 -12.33
CA PRO A 104 3.61 13.74 -11.15
C PRO A 104 2.18 13.44 -10.70
N LEU A 105 1.88 12.16 -10.50
CA LEU A 105 0.62 11.71 -9.90
C LEU A 105 0.77 11.75 -8.37
N ARG A 106 0.01 12.64 -7.72
CA ARG A 106 0.00 12.77 -6.25
C ARG A 106 -1.32 12.29 -5.68
N TYR A 107 -1.26 11.48 -4.63
CA TYR A 107 -2.44 11.01 -3.94
C TYR A 107 -2.18 10.85 -2.44
N LEU A 108 -3.24 11.02 -1.65
CA LEU A 108 -3.27 10.68 -0.24
C LEU A 108 -3.79 9.24 -0.13
N ALA A 109 -2.95 8.33 0.36
CA ALA A 109 -3.38 6.99 0.74
C ALA A 109 -3.69 6.96 2.23
N VAL A 110 -4.81 6.29 2.57
CA VAL A 110 -5.21 6.03 3.95
C VAL A 110 -5.49 4.54 4.11
N SER A 111 -5.24 4.01 5.30
CA SER A 111 -5.56 2.62 5.62
C SER A 111 -5.95 2.47 7.09
N THR A 112 -6.76 1.47 7.38
CA THR A 112 -6.85 0.96 8.75
C THR A 112 -5.51 0.33 9.13
N MET A 113 -5.12 0.48 10.40
CA MET A 113 -3.83 -0.05 10.87
C MET A 113 -4.08 -1.23 11.82
N ARG A 114 -4.80 -2.25 11.33
CA ARG A 114 -5.09 -3.46 12.09
C ARG A 114 -3.89 -4.40 12.08
N ASP A 115 -3.69 -5.06 13.19
CA ASP A 115 -2.68 -6.07 13.40
C ASP A 115 -3.37 -7.37 13.89
N PRO A 116 -3.01 -8.56 13.38
CA PRO A 116 -2.09 -8.81 12.26
C PRO A 116 -2.66 -8.47 10.89
N ASP A 117 -1.78 -8.39 9.88
CA ASP A 117 -2.17 -8.21 8.48
C ASP A 117 -1.53 -9.25 7.56
N VAL A 118 -2.26 -9.61 6.53
CA VAL A 118 -1.80 -10.47 5.44
C VAL A 118 -1.97 -9.72 4.13
N THR A 119 -0.87 -9.51 3.42
CA THR A 119 -0.89 -8.89 2.09
C THR A 119 -0.70 -9.98 1.02
N VAL A 120 -1.56 -10.01 0.02
CA VAL A 120 -1.49 -10.97 -1.07
C VAL A 120 -1.08 -10.27 -2.37
N TYR A 121 -0.15 -10.88 -3.10
CA TYR A 121 0.41 -10.39 -4.37
C TYR A 121 0.04 -11.37 -5.48
N PRO A 122 -1.09 -11.19 -6.19
CA PRO A 122 -1.59 -12.17 -7.16
C PRO A 122 -0.62 -12.45 -8.30
N ASP A 123 0.05 -11.41 -8.84
CA ASP A 123 0.95 -11.57 -9.98
C ASP A 123 2.22 -12.40 -9.68
N SER A 124 2.69 -12.36 -8.46
CA SER A 124 3.92 -13.05 -8.04
C SER A 124 3.68 -14.25 -7.14
N GLU A 125 2.38 -14.57 -6.90
CA GLU A 125 1.95 -15.70 -6.06
C GLU A 125 2.63 -15.71 -4.68
N LYS A 126 2.74 -14.50 -4.10
CA LYS A 126 3.31 -14.28 -2.76
C LYS A 126 2.25 -13.88 -1.76
N VAL A 127 2.56 -14.21 -0.50
CA VAL A 127 1.84 -13.75 0.67
C VAL A 127 2.84 -13.07 1.60
N GLY A 128 2.55 -11.87 2.05
CA GLY A 128 3.24 -11.20 3.13
C GLY A 128 2.47 -11.34 4.42
N VAL A 129 3.12 -11.78 5.48
CA VAL A 129 2.53 -11.91 6.82
C VAL A 129 3.19 -10.93 7.76
N PHE A 130 2.38 -10.18 8.51
CA PHE A 130 2.86 -9.14 9.43
C PHE A 130 2.06 -9.22 10.73
N ALA A 131 2.75 -9.48 11.85
CA ALA A 131 2.16 -9.48 13.18
C ALA A 131 3.04 -8.71 14.17
N GLY A 132 2.41 -7.89 15.02
CA GLY A 132 3.02 -6.91 15.91
C GLY A 132 2.92 -5.48 15.37
N ALA A 133 3.03 -5.29 14.06
CA ALA A 133 2.73 -4.05 13.37
C ALA A 133 2.36 -4.32 11.90
N PRO A 134 1.31 -3.69 11.37
CA PRO A 134 0.91 -3.84 9.98
C PRO A 134 1.93 -3.19 9.01
N PRO A 135 1.83 -3.43 7.69
CA PRO A 135 2.63 -2.72 6.70
C PRO A 135 2.47 -1.20 6.85
N GLY A 136 3.59 -0.48 6.81
CA GLY A 136 3.61 0.97 7.03
C GLY A 136 3.63 1.41 8.48
N GLY A 137 3.33 0.55 9.45
CA GLY A 137 3.48 0.82 10.88
C GLY A 137 4.94 0.81 11.34
N ASP A 138 5.20 1.50 12.44
CA ASP A 138 6.56 1.70 13.00
C ASP A 138 6.84 0.80 14.21
N GLY A 139 5.89 -0.10 14.58
CA GLY A 139 6.03 -1.03 15.71
C GLY A 139 6.98 -2.20 15.43
N GLU A 140 7.42 -2.86 16.48
CA GLU A 140 8.19 -4.11 16.40
C GLU A 140 7.29 -5.26 15.90
N ARG A 141 7.79 -6.03 14.94
CA ARG A 141 7.08 -7.20 14.39
C ARG A 141 7.58 -8.48 15.04
N VAL A 142 6.65 -9.26 15.60
CA VAL A 142 6.95 -10.59 16.15
C VAL A 142 7.02 -11.65 15.05
N VAL A 143 6.27 -11.46 13.96
CA VAL A 143 6.34 -12.26 12.73
C VAL A 143 6.27 -11.34 11.53
N SER A 144 7.20 -11.45 10.60
CA SER A 144 7.10 -10.81 9.30
C SER A 144 7.90 -11.57 8.24
N GLY A 145 7.36 -11.66 7.04
CA GLY A 145 8.04 -12.29 5.91
C GLY A 145 7.15 -12.42 4.70
N TYR A 146 7.78 -12.80 3.58
CA TYR A 146 7.09 -13.10 2.34
C TYR A 146 7.31 -14.55 1.99
N PHE A 147 6.22 -15.25 1.64
CA PHE A 147 6.19 -16.67 1.32
C PHE A 147 5.56 -16.88 -0.05
N LYS A 148 5.99 -17.91 -0.77
CA LYS A 148 5.24 -18.36 -1.94
C LYS A 148 3.98 -19.10 -1.50
N ARG A 149 2.90 -18.96 -2.25
CA ARG A 149 1.64 -19.64 -1.94
C ARG A 149 1.74 -21.17 -2.03
N ASP A 150 2.67 -21.65 -2.85
CA ASP A 150 2.91 -23.08 -3.05
C ASP A 150 3.79 -23.70 -1.93
N ASP A 151 4.37 -22.90 -1.05
CA ASP A 151 5.18 -23.37 0.10
C ASP A 151 4.27 -23.73 1.31
N VAL A 152 3.04 -24.15 1.04
CA VAL A 152 2.11 -24.60 2.09
C VAL A 152 2.51 -26.00 2.56
N VAL A 153 2.61 -26.17 3.87
CA VAL A 153 2.88 -27.46 4.52
C VAL A 153 1.61 -27.99 5.19
N ASP A 154 1.59 -29.30 5.44
CA ASP A 154 0.51 -29.92 6.23
C ASP A 154 0.61 -29.49 7.70
N TYR A 155 -0.54 -29.38 8.37
CA TYR A 155 -0.59 -28.99 9.79
C TYR A 155 0.28 -29.86 10.69
N TRP A 156 0.42 -31.15 10.35
CA TRP A 156 1.17 -32.13 11.12
C TRP A 156 2.62 -32.34 10.64
N GLU A 157 3.04 -31.61 9.59
CA GLU A 157 4.41 -31.74 9.10
C GLU A 157 5.41 -31.29 10.18
N ASP A 158 6.37 -32.18 10.49
CA ASP A 158 7.38 -32.01 11.54
C ASP A 158 6.84 -31.86 12.99
N GLU A 159 5.54 -32.12 13.22
CA GLU A 159 4.98 -32.15 14.57
C GLU A 159 5.08 -33.60 15.17
N PRO A 160 5.26 -33.74 16.51
CA PRO A 160 5.41 -35.04 17.17
C PRO A 160 4.14 -35.90 17.17
#